data_8bb6b44c69afb718d33497d1c99df986
#
_entry.id   8bb6b44c69afb718d33497d1c99df986
#
_cell.length_a   1.000
_cell.length_b   1.000
_cell.length_c   1.000
_cell.angle_alpha   90.00
_cell.angle_beta   90.00
_cell.angle_gamma   90.00
#
_symmetry.space_group_name_H-M   'P 1'
#
loop_
_entity.id
_entity.type
_entity.pdbx_description
1 polymer ?
#
loop_
_entity_poly.entity_id
_entity_poly.type
_entity_poly.pdbx_seq_one_letter_code
_entity_poly.pdbx_strand_id
1 'polypeptide(L)'
;MQITKYNQSCLLIETNNKRILIDPGNINYTDEMYNKKWVNIDAILITHRHQDHCYAEVIKKIIERDNCKVYTSSEVDKYSHFNNTIIVKENDAIEIFPNIKIEVTHAKHGYLTGMRESNNEIIENIGFIIDDGKTRLYTTSDTINFYNNYKCDILCMPFNGNGLTLGIIDGINFAKQINPKLLIPIHMQHPKDIMNPNINQLKQELEYNGIKYKIMKIGETIDFDIENISY
;
A
#
# COMPACT_ATOMS: atom_id res chain seq x y z
N MET A 1 9.78 3.51 12.98
CA MET A 1 9.33 3.54 11.57
C MET A 1 8.43 4.72 11.36
N GLN A 2 8.76 5.62 10.42
CA GLN A 2 7.88 6.73 10.06
C GLN A 2 7.04 6.35 8.83
N ILE A 3 5.79 6.76 8.84
CA ILE A 3 4.83 6.46 7.77
C ILE A 3 4.15 7.76 7.36
N THR A 4 4.34 8.16 6.12
CA THR A 4 3.60 9.28 5.54
C THR A 4 2.57 8.73 4.55
N LYS A 5 1.29 9.06 4.78
CA LYS A 5 0.21 8.66 3.86
C LYS A 5 -0.04 9.76 2.84
N TYR A 6 -0.07 9.38 1.58
CA TYR A 6 -0.56 10.22 0.48
C TYR A 6 -1.96 9.79 0.02
N ASN A 7 -2.37 10.17 -1.16
CA ASN A 7 -3.68 9.79 -1.68
C ASN A 7 -3.75 8.31 -2.03
N GLN A 8 -4.95 7.75 -1.96
CA GLN A 8 -5.23 6.34 -2.24
C GLN A 8 -4.36 5.42 -1.38
N SER A 9 -3.61 4.52 -1.99
CA SER A 9 -2.75 3.55 -1.33
C SER A 9 -1.28 4.00 -1.23
N CYS A 10 -0.97 5.22 -1.69
CA CYS A 10 0.41 5.69 -1.70
C CYS A 10 0.93 5.98 -0.29
N LEU A 11 2.02 5.32 0.06
CA LEU A 11 2.71 5.46 1.34
C LEU A 11 4.21 5.76 1.10
N LEU A 12 4.79 6.58 1.96
CA LEU A 12 6.24 6.69 2.09
C LEU A 12 6.64 6.15 3.47
N ILE A 13 7.50 5.16 3.46
CA ILE A 13 8.04 4.53 4.66
C ILE A 13 9.49 4.98 4.84
N GLU A 14 9.78 5.55 6.00
CA GLU A 14 11.13 5.98 6.36
C GLU A 14 11.61 5.17 7.56
N THR A 15 12.62 4.35 7.36
CA THR A 15 13.18 3.48 8.39
C THR A 15 14.64 3.12 8.09
N ASN A 16 15.48 2.95 9.12
CA ASN A 16 16.89 2.62 8.99
C ASN A 16 17.63 3.51 7.97
N ASN A 17 17.32 4.82 7.94
CA ASN A 17 17.83 5.80 6.98
C ASN A 17 17.52 5.47 5.50
N LYS A 18 16.46 4.73 5.24
CA LYS A 18 15.96 4.39 3.91
C LYS A 18 14.56 4.93 3.69
N ARG A 19 14.28 5.30 2.45
CA ARG A 19 13.00 5.84 1.99
C ARG A 19 12.41 4.89 0.96
N ILE A 20 11.30 4.24 1.32
CA ILE A 20 10.59 3.27 0.48
C ILE A 20 9.24 3.86 0.10
N LEU A 21 9.04 4.08 -1.20
CA LEU A 21 7.79 4.62 -1.74
C LEU A 21 6.92 3.47 -2.25
N ILE A 22 5.66 3.42 -1.79
CA ILE A 22 4.70 2.38 -2.16
C ILE A 22 3.60 3.00 -3.00
N ASP A 23 3.25 2.37 -4.11
CA ASP A 23 2.14 2.71 -5.00
C ASP A 23 2.03 4.22 -5.33
N PRO A 24 3.06 4.84 -5.94
CA PRO A 24 2.98 6.23 -6.35
C PRO A 24 2.08 6.40 -7.59
N GLY A 25 0.78 6.50 -7.33
CA GLY A 25 -0.27 6.64 -8.34
C GLY A 25 -0.49 8.07 -8.82
N ASN A 26 -1.36 8.22 -9.81
CA ASN A 26 -1.62 9.50 -10.49
C ASN A 26 -2.67 10.38 -9.78
N ILE A 27 -3.48 9.82 -8.88
CA ILE A 27 -4.54 10.59 -8.22
C ILE A 27 -3.92 11.61 -7.27
N ASN A 28 -4.26 12.87 -7.50
CA ASN A 28 -3.71 14.01 -6.77
C ASN A 28 -2.18 14.16 -6.86
N TYR A 29 -1.57 13.57 -7.89
CA TYR A 29 -0.18 13.86 -8.21
C TYR A 29 -0.01 15.36 -8.49
N THR A 30 1.04 15.95 -7.94
CA THR A 30 1.45 17.33 -8.22
C THR A 30 2.96 17.40 -8.41
N ASP A 31 3.43 18.39 -9.14
CA ASP A 31 4.87 18.67 -9.27
C ASP A 31 5.53 18.97 -7.92
N GLU A 32 4.80 19.56 -6.98
CA GLU A 32 5.29 19.76 -5.63
C GLU A 32 5.55 18.44 -4.90
N MET A 33 4.65 17.46 -5.05
CA MET A 33 4.81 16.13 -4.46
C MET A 33 6.07 15.46 -4.99
N TYR A 34 6.24 15.45 -6.32
CA TYR A 34 7.42 14.88 -6.96
C TYR A 34 8.71 15.59 -6.57
N ASN A 35 8.72 16.94 -6.57
CA ASN A 35 9.94 17.73 -6.37
C ASN A 35 10.33 17.88 -4.88
N LYS A 36 9.40 17.74 -3.94
CA LYS A 36 9.67 18.03 -2.51
C LYS A 36 9.40 16.86 -1.57
N LYS A 37 8.50 15.94 -1.93
CA LYS A 37 8.06 14.86 -1.04
C LYS A 37 8.63 13.50 -1.44
N TRP A 38 8.54 13.17 -2.72
CA TRP A 38 9.04 11.90 -3.27
C TRP A 38 10.49 12.07 -3.75
N VAL A 39 11.39 12.47 -2.86
CA VAL A 39 12.81 12.72 -3.15
C VAL A 39 13.69 11.79 -2.34
N ASN A 40 14.87 11.50 -2.86
CA ASN A 40 15.84 10.59 -2.24
C ASN A 40 15.21 9.21 -1.96
N ILE A 41 14.49 8.68 -2.94
CA ILE A 41 13.82 7.38 -2.83
C ILE A 41 14.87 6.28 -3.04
N ASP A 42 14.98 5.37 -2.08
CA ASP A 42 15.90 4.23 -2.14
C ASP A 42 15.28 3.01 -2.84
N ALA A 43 13.96 2.82 -2.69
CA ALA A 43 13.22 1.74 -3.35
C ALA A 43 11.77 2.14 -3.61
N ILE A 44 11.18 1.54 -4.65
CA ILE A 44 9.75 1.67 -4.96
C ILE A 44 9.13 0.26 -4.94
N LEU A 45 8.00 0.12 -4.26
CA LEU A 45 7.18 -1.10 -4.26
C LEU A 45 5.88 -0.81 -4.99
N ILE A 46 5.52 -1.63 -5.97
CA ILE A 46 4.28 -1.46 -6.74
C ILE A 46 3.47 -2.75 -6.68
N THR A 47 2.24 -2.62 -6.21
CA THR A 47 1.36 -3.77 -5.97
C THR A 47 0.71 -4.28 -7.25
N HIS A 48 0.24 -3.40 -8.12
CA HIS A 48 -0.37 -3.73 -9.40
C HIS A 48 -0.37 -2.53 -10.37
N ARG A 49 -0.85 -2.73 -11.60
CA ARG A 49 -0.66 -1.77 -12.72
C ARG A 49 -1.72 -0.66 -12.84
N HIS A 50 -2.75 -0.61 -12.01
CA HIS A 50 -3.70 0.50 -12.08
C HIS A 50 -3.02 1.85 -11.86
N GLN A 51 -3.46 2.88 -12.57
CA GLN A 51 -2.78 4.18 -12.58
C GLN A 51 -2.79 4.89 -11.22
N ASP A 52 -3.75 4.61 -10.37
CA ASP A 52 -3.82 5.13 -9.00
C ASP A 52 -2.83 4.43 -8.03
N HIS A 53 -2.16 3.37 -8.47
CA HIS A 53 -1.05 2.68 -7.79
C HIS A 53 0.27 2.79 -8.56
N CYS A 54 0.22 2.89 -9.88
CA CYS A 54 1.39 2.88 -10.74
C CYS A 54 1.31 4.02 -11.77
N TYR A 55 1.80 5.21 -11.40
CA TYR A 55 1.94 6.31 -12.36
C TYR A 55 3.29 6.23 -13.06
N ALA A 56 3.33 5.46 -14.15
CA ALA A 56 4.57 5.06 -14.82
C ALA A 56 5.46 6.24 -15.23
N GLU A 57 4.88 7.36 -15.69
CA GLU A 57 5.65 8.55 -16.11
C GLU A 57 6.47 9.15 -14.96
N VAL A 58 5.86 9.25 -13.78
CA VAL A 58 6.52 9.82 -12.60
C VAL A 58 7.51 8.84 -12.00
N ILE A 59 7.16 7.56 -11.97
CA ILE A 59 8.04 6.50 -11.47
C ILE A 59 9.34 6.47 -12.28
N LYS A 60 9.27 6.56 -13.61
CA LYS A 60 10.46 6.65 -14.49
C LYS A 60 11.35 7.84 -14.11
N LYS A 61 10.77 9.02 -13.89
CA LYS A 61 11.51 10.21 -13.46
C LYS A 61 12.17 10.03 -12.08
N ILE A 62 11.50 9.35 -11.15
CA ILE A 62 12.08 9.05 -9.81
C ILE A 62 13.25 8.08 -9.98
N ILE A 63 13.12 7.02 -10.77
CA ILE A 63 14.19 6.05 -11.05
C ILE A 63 15.41 6.76 -11.66
N GLU A 64 15.20 7.62 -12.64
CA GLU A 64 16.29 8.37 -13.31
C GLU A 64 17.00 9.32 -12.33
N ARG A 65 16.26 10.02 -11.47
CA ARG A 65 16.81 10.96 -10.50
C ARG A 65 17.54 10.28 -9.34
N ASP A 66 16.90 9.26 -8.73
CA ASP A 66 17.33 8.68 -7.45
C ASP A 66 18.06 7.35 -7.63
N ASN A 67 18.11 6.80 -8.85
CA ASN A 67 18.71 5.50 -9.19
C ASN A 67 18.20 4.35 -8.30
N CYS A 68 16.91 4.38 -7.93
CA CYS A 68 16.28 3.40 -7.06
C CYS A 68 15.83 2.14 -7.83
N LYS A 69 15.65 1.04 -7.10
CA LYS A 69 15.07 -0.20 -7.63
C LYS A 69 13.56 -0.21 -7.48
N VAL A 70 12.87 -0.85 -8.44
CA VAL A 70 11.43 -1.09 -8.40
C VAL A 70 11.19 -2.58 -8.17
N TYR A 71 10.44 -2.91 -7.13
CA TYR A 71 10.00 -4.27 -6.83
C TYR A 71 8.53 -4.39 -7.17
N THR A 72 8.20 -5.29 -8.09
CA THR A 72 6.83 -5.42 -8.60
C THR A 72 6.59 -6.75 -9.31
N SER A 73 5.32 -7.01 -9.71
CA SER A 73 4.95 -8.21 -10.46
C SER A 73 5.38 -8.13 -11.93
N SER A 74 5.40 -9.28 -12.59
CA SER A 74 5.70 -9.36 -14.02
C SER A 74 4.67 -8.63 -14.89
N GLU A 75 3.42 -8.56 -14.45
CA GLU A 75 2.38 -7.81 -15.14
C GLU A 75 2.69 -6.32 -15.15
N VAL A 76 3.06 -5.73 -14.01
CA VAL A 76 3.43 -4.31 -13.96
C VAL A 76 4.63 -4.01 -14.84
N ASP A 77 5.68 -4.84 -14.78
CA ASP A 77 6.88 -4.66 -15.61
C ASP A 77 6.56 -4.70 -17.09
N LYS A 78 5.74 -5.65 -17.52
CA LYS A 78 5.28 -5.79 -18.90
C LYS A 78 4.57 -4.55 -19.45
N TYR A 79 3.79 -3.84 -18.61
CA TYR A 79 3.04 -2.66 -19.04
C TYR A 79 3.81 -1.35 -18.86
N SER A 80 4.71 -1.29 -17.89
CA SER A 80 5.38 -0.05 -17.51
C SER A 80 6.77 0.11 -18.08
N HIS A 81 7.49 -1.01 -18.31
CA HIS A 81 8.86 -1.04 -18.85
C HIS A 81 9.79 -0.12 -18.05
N PHE A 82 9.88 -0.35 -16.75
CA PHE A 82 10.79 0.40 -15.90
C PHE A 82 12.24 -0.09 -16.09
N ASN A 83 13.18 0.82 -16.00
CA ASN A 83 14.56 0.46 -15.75
C ASN A 83 14.74 0.07 -14.27
N ASN A 84 15.68 -0.80 -13.95
CA ASN A 84 15.97 -1.25 -12.57
C ASN A 84 14.83 -2.02 -11.89
N THR A 85 14.00 -2.75 -12.64
CA THR A 85 12.96 -3.62 -12.08
C THR A 85 13.53 -4.90 -11.50
N ILE A 86 13.01 -5.28 -10.33
CA ILE A 86 13.16 -6.61 -9.74
C ILE A 86 11.76 -7.22 -9.69
N ILE A 87 11.56 -8.26 -10.48
CA ILE A 87 10.30 -8.98 -10.49
C ILE A 87 10.22 -9.85 -9.26
N VAL A 88 9.12 -9.69 -8.54
CA VAL A 88 8.81 -10.45 -7.32
C VAL A 88 7.43 -11.10 -7.45
N LYS A 89 7.22 -12.16 -6.69
CA LYS A 89 5.97 -12.93 -6.68
C LYS A 89 5.61 -13.33 -5.26
N GLU A 90 4.38 -13.75 -5.07
CA GLU A 90 3.89 -14.27 -3.80
C GLU A 90 4.87 -15.27 -3.16
N ASN A 91 5.06 -15.15 -1.84
CA ASN A 91 5.98 -15.89 -1.00
C ASN A 91 7.48 -15.58 -1.19
N ASP A 92 7.85 -14.61 -2.02
CA ASP A 92 9.22 -14.12 -2.02
C ASP A 92 9.50 -13.36 -0.72
N ALA A 93 10.70 -13.57 -0.16
CA ALA A 93 11.23 -12.85 0.99
C ALA A 93 12.65 -12.37 0.65
N ILE A 94 12.83 -11.06 0.55
CA ILE A 94 14.04 -10.44 0.00
C ILE A 94 14.56 -9.39 0.99
N GLU A 95 15.84 -9.46 1.33
CA GLU A 95 16.51 -8.36 2.01
C GLU A 95 16.87 -7.30 0.97
N ILE A 96 16.15 -6.16 1.00
CA ILE A 96 16.34 -5.07 0.04
C ILE A 96 17.42 -4.07 0.47
N PHE A 97 17.65 -3.97 1.77
CA PHE A 97 18.73 -3.20 2.41
C PHE A 97 19.17 -3.93 3.69
N PRO A 98 20.34 -3.64 4.25
CA PRO A 98 20.74 -4.19 5.55
C PRO A 98 19.67 -3.93 6.62
N ASN A 99 19.17 -5.01 7.22
CA ASN A 99 18.09 -5.01 8.21
C ASN A 99 16.73 -4.50 7.71
N ILE A 100 16.49 -4.49 6.40
CA ILE A 100 15.16 -4.23 5.83
C ILE A 100 14.82 -5.35 4.85
N LYS A 101 13.78 -6.11 5.17
CA LYS A 101 13.25 -7.18 4.34
C LYS A 101 11.87 -6.82 3.82
N ILE A 102 11.56 -7.30 2.63
CA ILE A 102 10.19 -7.34 2.12
C ILE A 102 9.73 -8.79 2.01
N GLU A 103 8.50 -9.06 2.42
CA GLU A 103 7.80 -10.30 2.12
C GLU A 103 6.67 -9.96 1.15
N VAL A 104 6.57 -10.73 0.08
CA VAL A 104 5.52 -10.54 -0.94
C VAL A 104 4.33 -11.41 -0.57
N THR A 105 3.19 -10.77 -0.36
CA THR A 105 1.99 -11.44 0.12
C THR A 105 1.02 -11.71 -1.01
N HIS A 106 0.18 -12.73 -0.82
CA HIS A 106 -0.96 -12.97 -1.69
C HIS A 106 -1.97 -11.82 -1.62
N ALA A 107 -2.36 -11.30 -2.78
CA ALA A 107 -3.47 -10.39 -2.92
C ALA A 107 -4.27 -10.72 -4.18
N LYS A 108 -5.58 -10.59 -4.11
CA LYS A 108 -6.46 -10.80 -5.24
C LYS A 108 -7.28 -9.55 -5.49
N HIS A 109 -6.99 -8.87 -6.57
CA HIS A 109 -7.79 -7.72 -6.98
C HIS A 109 -9.20 -8.18 -7.36
N GLY A 110 -10.21 -7.48 -6.84
CA GLY A 110 -11.55 -7.66 -7.32
C GLY A 110 -11.71 -7.09 -8.74
N TYR A 111 -12.84 -7.35 -9.38
CA TYR A 111 -13.08 -6.74 -10.67
C TYR A 111 -14.56 -6.45 -10.93
N LEU A 112 -14.82 -5.43 -11.75
CA LEU A 112 -16.14 -5.13 -12.31
C LEU A 112 -16.22 -5.66 -13.74
N THR A 113 -17.41 -6.02 -14.18
CA THR A 113 -17.62 -6.62 -15.51
C THR A 113 -16.97 -5.84 -16.65
N GLY A 114 -17.05 -4.51 -16.63
CA GLY A 114 -16.45 -3.66 -17.67
C GLY A 114 -14.92 -3.59 -17.67
N MET A 115 -14.23 -4.07 -16.62
CA MET A 115 -12.77 -4.03 -16.57
C MET A 115 -12.12 -4.98 -17.57
N ARG A 116 -12.72 -6.17 -17.77
CA ARG A 116 -12.24 -7.13 -18.76
C ARG A 116 -12.37 -6.59 -20.18
N GLU A 117 -13.51 -5.99 -20.49
CA GLU A 117 -13.79 -5.39 -21.80
C GLU A 117 -12.84 -4.23 -22.11
N SER A 118 -12.46 -3.45 -21.10
CA SER A 118 -11.51 -2.34 -21.22
C SER A 118 -10.05 -2.72 -21.06
N ASN A 119 -9.73 -4.02 -20.97
CA ASN A 119 -8.37 -4.54 -20.68
C ASN A 119 -7.76 -3.97 -19.38
N ASN A 120 -8.61 -3.71 -18.40
CA ASN A 120 -8.21 -3.16 -17.10
C ASN A 120 -8.29 -4.17 -15.96
N GLU A 121 -8.50 -5.46 -16.27
CA GLU A 121 -8.45 -6.57 -15.30
C GLU A 121 -7.01 -6.75 -14.79
N ILE A 122 -6.84 -6.85 -13.48
CA ILE A 122 -5.54 -7.14 -12.86
C ILE A 122 -5.42 -8.66 -12.66
N ILE A 123 -4.38 -9.23 -13.23
CA ILE A 123 -4.08 -10.67 -13.16
C ILE A 123 -3.09 -10.95 -12.03
N GLU A 124 -2.04 -10.13 -11.92
CA GLU A 124 -1.03 -10.25 -10.89
C GLU A 124 -1.13 -9.07 -9.91
N ASN A 125 -1.73 -9.34 -8.76
CA ASN A 125 -1.82 -8.39 -7.65
C ASN A 125 -1.08 -8.96 -6.44
N ILE A 126 -0.24 -8.15 -5.82
CA ILE A 126 0.58 -8.54 -4.67
C ILE A 126 0.48 -7.49 -3.57
N GLY A 127 0.62 -7.92 -2.34
CA GLY A 127 0.85 -7.02 -1.21
C GLY A 127 2.29 -7.13 -0.71
N PHE A 128 2.66 -6.28 0.24
CA PHE A 128 4.01 -6.26 0.80
C PHE A 128 3.99 -6.16 2.32
N ILE A 129 4.84 -6.94 2.98
CA ILE A 129 5.23 -6.69 4.36
C ILE A 129 6.65 -6.12 4.33
N ILE A 130 6.83 -4.96 4.97
CA ILE A 130 8.15 -4.34 5.18
C ILE A 130 8.53 -4.59 6.63
N ASP A 131 9.66 -5.29 6.84
CA ASP A 131 10.20 -5.64 8.14
C ASP A 131 11.55 -4.95 8.31
N ASP A 132 11.67 -4.04 9.29
CA ASP A 132 12.91 -3.32 9.59
C ASP A 132 13.69 -3.92 10.78
N GLY A 133 13.31 -5.13 11.20
CA GLY A 133 13.87 -5.83 12.35
C GLY A 133 13.24 -5.46 13.70
N LYS A 134 12.39 -4.42 13.73
CA LYS A 134 11.64 -3.97 14.93
C LYS A 134 10.14 -3.89 14.68
N THR A 135 9.76 -3.45 13.50
CA THR A 135 8.37 -3.17 13.10
C THR A 135 8.08 -3.86 11.78
N ARG A 136 6.93 -4.50 11.70
CA ARG A 136 6.40 -5.12 10.48
C ARG A 136 5.17 -4.33 10.01
N LEU A 137 5.29 -3.66 8.87
CA LEU A 137 4.20 -2.97 8.22
C LEU A 137 3.70 -3.82 7.04
N TYR A 138 2.41 -4.11 7.03
CA TYR A 138 1.76 -4.84 5.94
C TYR A 138 0.83 -3.91 5.15
N THR A 139 1.09 -3.72 3.86
CA THR A 139 0.14 -3.15 2.90
C THR A 139 -0.46 -4.25 2.05
N THR A 140 -1.79 -4.40 2.10
CA THR A 140 -2.49 -5.52 1.46
C THR A 140 -2.68 -5.35 -0.03
N SER A 141 -2.42 -4.17 -0.58
CA SER A 141 -2.93 -3.79 -1.90
C SER A 141 -4.46 -3.77 -1.96
N ASP A 142 -5.01 -3.59 -3.14
CA ASP A 142 -6.44 -3.74 -3.41
C ASP A 142 -6.79 -5.23 -3.45
N THR A 143 -7.41 -5.72 -2.40
CA THR A 143 -7.68 -7.15 -2.29
C THR A 143 -9.11 -7.46 -1.86
N ILE A 144 -9.66 -8.54 -2.42
CA ILE A 144 -10.89 -9.21 -1.97
C ILE A 144 -10.58 -10.53 -1.25
N ASN A 145 -9.31 -10.80 -0.94
CA ASN A 145 -8.92 -12.03 -0.28
C ASN A 145 -9.25 -11.98 1.20
N PHE A 146 -10.01 -12.97 1.70
CA PHE A 146 -10.47 -13.07 3.09
C PHE A 146 -9.48 -13.75 4.03
N TYR A 147 -8.60 -14.57 3.49
CA TYR A 147 -7.72 -15.40 4.29
C TYR A 147 -6.29 -14.99 4.11
N ASN A 148 -5.62 -14.79 5.24
CA ASN A 148 -4.19 -14.74 5.25
C ASN A 148 -3.62 -15.15 6.62
N ASN A 149 -2.39 -15.66 6.61
CA ASN A 149 -1.64 -16.05 7.80
C ASN A 149 -0.53 -15.05 8.14
N TYR A 150 -0.51 -13.91 7.46
CA TYR A 150 0.53 -12.91 7.66
C TYR A 150 0.34 -12.18 8.98
N LYS A 151 1.44 -11.87 9.65
CA LYS A 151 1.45 -11.11 10.90
C LYS A 151 2.19 -9.81 10.72
N CYS A 152 1.65 -8.75 11.30
CA CYS A 152 2.25 -7.42 11.26
C CYS A 152 1.91 -6.62 12.52
N ASP A 153 2.65 -5.56 12.76
CA ASP A 153 2.37 -4.59 13.79
C ASP A 153 1.44 -3.49 13.26
N ILE A 154 1.65 -3.09 12.00
CA ILE A 154 0.86 -2.07 11.31
C ILE A 154 0.22 -2.69 10.08
N LEU A 155 -1.10 -2.57 9.98
CA LEU A 155 -1.87 -3.03 8.80
C LEU A 155 -2.39 -1.82 8.02
N CYS A 156 -1.96 -1.68 6.77
CA CYS A 156 -2.48 -0.71 5.82
C CYS A 156 -3.38 -1.42 4.82
N MET A 157 -4.70 -1.15 4.82
CA MET A 157 -5.64 -1.87 3.95
C MET A 157 -6.80 -0.99 3.50
N PRO A 158 -7.38 -1.27 2.31
CA PRO A 158 -8.55 -0.58 1.81
C PRO A 158 -9.85 -1.10 2.44
N PHE A 159 -10.90 -0.24 2.42
CA PHE A 159 -12.25 -0.56 2.90
C PHE A 159 -13.36 -0.12 1.93
N ASN A 160 -13.01 0.12 0.68
CA ASN A 160 -13.93 0.68 -0.32
C ASN A 160 -15.06 -0.26 -0.71
N GLY A 161 -14.80 -1.57 -0.75
CA GLY A 161 -15.76 -2.54 -1.27
C GLY A 161 -15.95 -2.41 -2.78
N ASN A 162 -17.19 -2.25 -3.20
CA ASN A 162 -17.60 -2.06 -4.60
C ASN A 162 -17.11 -3.17 -5.56
N GLY A 163 -16.82 -4.37 -5.03
CA GLY A 163 -16.31 -5.50 -5.81
C GLY A 163 -14.82 -5.42 -6.17
N LEU A 164 -14.13 -4.34 -5.83
CA LEU A 164 -12.69 -4.15 -6.11
C LEU A 164 -11.81 -4.54 -4.94
N THR A 165 -12.24 -4.18 -3.73
CA THR A 165 -11.56 -4.48 -2.47
C THR A 165 -12.52 -5.07 -1.45
N LEU A 166 -12.02 -5.48 -0.31
CA LEU A 166 -12.86 -5.80 0.85
C LEU A 166 -13.68 -4.58 1.27
N GLY A 167 -14.96 -4.80 1.56
CA GLY A 167 -15.82 -3.79 2.18
C GLY A 167 -15.55 -3.68 3.68
N ILE A 168 -16.28 -2.78 4.37
CA ILE A 168 -16.05 -2.48 5.79
C ILE A 168 -16.15 -3.76 6.65
N ILE A 169 -17.21 -4.53 6.53
CA ILE A 169 -17.43 -5.72 7.38
C ILE A 169 -16.36 -6.78 7.12
N ASP A 170 -16.08 -7.05 5.84
CA ASP A 170 -15.09 -8.06 5.46
C ASP A 170 -13.67 -7.63 5.83
N GLY A 171 -13.37 -6.34 5.66
CA GLY A 171 -12.11 -5.75 6.08
C GLY A 171 -11.90 -5.79 7.60
N ILE A 172 -12.94 -5.58 8.41
CA ILE A 172 -12.89 -5.74 9.87
C ILE A 172 -12.58 -7.20 10.22
N ASN A 173 -13.25 -8.16 9.59
CA ASN A 173 -12.99 -9.59 9.82
C ASN A 173 -11.57 -9.98 9.43
N PHE A 174 -11.07 -9.45 8.32
CA PHE A 174 -9.69 -9.62 7.91
C PHE A 174 -8.71 -9.04 8.95
N ALA A 175 -8.93 -7.80 9.39
CA ALA A 175 -8.10 -7.13 10.38
C ALA A 175 -8.07 -7.90 11.73
N LYS A 176 -9.18 -8.51 12.14
CA LYS A 176 -9.24 -9.35 13.34
C LYS A 176 -8.37 -10.62 13.23
N GLN A 177 -8.26 -11.22 12.06
CA GLN A 177 -7.38 -12.38 11.83
C GLN A 177 -5.89 -12.00 11.93
N ILE A 178 -5.53 -10.82 11.43
CA ILE A 178 -4.18 -10.26 11.53
C ILE A 178 -3.86 -9.86 12.95
N ASN A 179 -4.80 -9.19 13.61
CA ASN A 179 -4.69 -8.59 14.95
C ASN A 179 -3.51 -7.61 15.05
N PRO A 180 -3.50 -6.55 14.22
CA PRO A 180 -2.42 -5.58 14.20
C PRO A 180 -2.46 -4.69 15.45
N LYS A 181 -1.31 -4.11 15.81
CA LYS A 181 -1.24 -3.08 16.86
C LYS A 181 -1.82 -1.74 16.42
N LEU A 182 -1.75 -1.46 15.11
CA LEU A 182 -2.32 -0.27 14.48
C LEU A 182 -2.86 -0.62 13.10
N LEU A 183 -4.08 -0.19 12.81
CA LEU A 183 -4.67 -0.24 11.48
C LEU A 183 -4.72 1.17 10.87
N ILE A 184 -4.22 1.30 9.63
CA ILE A 184 -4.27 2.54 8.85
C ILE A 184 -5.12 2.27 7.60
N PRO A 185 -6.35 2.80 7.52
CA PRO A 185 -7.13 2.71 6.30
C PRO A 185 -6.44 3.45 5.14
N ILE A 186 -6.28 2.76 4.02
CA ILE A 186 -5.75 3.31 2.76
C ILE A 186 -6.82 3.24 1.66
N HIS A 187 -6.46 3.57 0.43
CA HIS A 187 -7.35 3.65 -0.73
C HIS A 187 -8.58 4.53 -0.46
N MET A 188 -8.34 5.67 0.17
CA MET A 188 -9.34 6.65 0.59
C MET A 188 -9.01 8.02 -0.01
N GLN A 189 -9.96 8.94 0.13
CA GLN A 189 -9.82 10.32 -0.32
C GLN A 189 -9.75 10.43 -1.85
N HIS A 190 -10.41 9.48 -2.54
CA HIS A 190 -10.62 9.58 -3.99
C HIS A 190 -11.45 10.84 -4.30
N PRO A 191 -11.14 11.59 -5.38
CA PRO A 191 -11.91 12.79 -5.75
C PRO A 191 -13.41 12.53 -5.99
N LYS A 192 -13.78 11.30 -6.35
CA LYS A 192 -15.18 10.88 -6.47
C LYS A 192 -15.63 10.20 -5.18
N ASP A 193 -16.54 10.81 -4.45
CA ASP A 193 -17.01 10.30 -3.13
C ASP A 193 -17.49 8.85 -3.15
N ILE A 194 -18.16 8.43 -4.23
CA ILE A 194 -18.68 7.07 -4.39
C ILE A 194 -17.57 6.00 -4.32
N MET A 195 -16.32 6.38 -4.56
CA MET A 195 -15.17 5.50 -4.48
C MET A 195 -14.56 5.42 -3.07
N ASN A 196 -15.09 6.19 -2.13
CA ASN A 196 -14.62 6.20 -0.76
C ASN A 196 -15.51 5.34 0.15
N PRO A 197 -14.96 4.70 1.20
CA PRO A 197 -15.77 4.03 2.20
C PRO A 197 -16.57 5.06 3.02
N ASN A 198 -17.70 4.65 3.59
CA ASN A 198 -18.40 5.47 4.56
C ASN A 198 -17.54 5.57 5.84
N ILE A 199 -16.90 6.72 6.03
CA ILE A 199 -15.94 6.95 7.12
C ILE A 199 -16.59 6.83 8.51
N ASN A 200 -17.82 7.28 8.66
CA ASN A 200 -18.51 7.20 9.95
C ASN A 200 -18.84 5.74 10.30
N GLN A 201 -19.31 4.97 9.33
CA GLN A 201 -19.56 3.54 9.52
C GLN A 201 -18.24 2.81 9.80
N LEU A 202 -17.17 3.09 9.06
CA LEU A 202 -15.86 2.47 9.28
C LEU A 202 -15.36 2.72 10.71
N LYS A 203 -15.45 3.96 11.21
CA LYS A 203 -15.06 4.29 12.58
C LYS A 203 -15.86 3.51 13.62
N GLN A 204 -17.19 3.49 13.47
CA GLN A 204 -18.07 2.76 14.38
C GLN A 204 -17.73 1.27 14.44
N GLU A 205 -17.47 0.65 13.28
CA GLU A 205 -17.11 -0.77 13.22
C GLU A 205 -15.73 -1.05 13.82
N LEU A 206 -14.73 -0.19 13.57
CA LEU A 206 -13.41 -0.32 14.15
C LEU A 206 -13.45 -0.20 15.69
N GLU A 207 -14.18 0.80 16.21
CA GLU A 207 -14.37 1.03 17.63
C GLU A 207 -15.15 -0.12 18.30
N TYR A 208 -16.25 -0.56 17.70
CA TYR A 208 -17.06 -1.67 18.20
C TYR A 208 -16.26 -2.97 18.31
N ASN A 209 -15.35 -3.22 17.38
CA ASN A 209 -14.49 -4.40 17.36
C ASN A 209 -13.17 -4.23 18.15
N GLY A 210 -12.95 -3.10 18.81
CA GLY A 210 -11.75 -2.84 19.61
C GLY A 210 -10.47 -2.76 18.80
N ILE A 211 -10.56 -2.45 17.49
CA ILE A 211 -9.40 -2.33 16.60
C ILE A 211 -8.80 -0.94 16.74
N LYS A 212 -7.55 -0.85 17.17
CA LYS A 212 -6.82 0.42 17.20
C LYS A 212 -6.52 0.90 15.79
N TYR A 213 -6.91 2.12 15.47
CA TYR A 213 -6.76 2.65 14.12
C TYR A 213 -6.35 4.12 14.09
N LYS A 214 -5.81 4.54 12.94
CA LYS A 214 -5.52 5.93 12.62
C LYS A 214 -5.99 6.24 11.20
N ILE A 215 -6.99 7.10 11.05
CA ILE A 215 -7.36 7.66 9.74
C ILE A 215 -6.48 8.88 9.49
N MET A 216 -5.51 8.70 8.60
CA MET A 216 -4.53 9.73 8.27
C MET A 216 -5.03 10.66 7.17
N LYS A 217 -4.66 11.94 7.25
CA LYS A 217 -4.84 12.92 6.17
C LYS A 217 -3.76 12.74 5.10
N ILE A 218 -4.00 13.28 3.91
CA ILE A 218 -2.98 13.33 2.85
C ILE A 218 -1.79 14.16 3.34
N GLY A 219 -0.59 13.60 3.24
CA GLY A 219 0.66 14.21 3.69
C GLY A 219 0.89 14.15 5.20
N GLU A 220 -0.01 13.53 5.97
CA GLU A 220 0.21 13.29 7.40
C GLU A 220 1.27 12.23 7.60
N THR A 221 2.18 12.49 8.54
CA THR A 221 3.23 11.57 8.95
C THR A 221 2.99 11.15 10.40
N ILE A 222 3.15 9.87 10.67
CA ILE A 222 3.19 9.32 12.04
C ILE A 222 4.52 8.64 12.28
N ASP A 223 4.99 8.68 13.50
CA ASP A 223 6.11 7.87 13.97
C ASP A 223 5.55 6.69 14.77
N PHE A 224 5.76 5.49 14.27
CA PHE A 224 5.35 4.27 14.96
C PHE A 224 6.54 3.70 15.71
N ASP A 225 6.42 3.73 17.03
CA ASP A 225 7.35 3.08 17.94
C ASP A 225 6.60 2.02 18.75
N ILE A 226 7.00 0.78 18.58
CA ILE A 226 6.37 -0.39 19.22
C ILE A 226 6.45 -0.31 20.74
N GLU A 227 7.48 0.37 21.27
CA GLU A 227 7.73 0.51 22.72
C GLU A 227 6.90 1.63 23.36
N ASN A 228 6.40 2.58 22.56
CA ASN A 228 5.70 3.79 23.02
C ASN A 228 4.21 3.83 22.65
N ILE A 229 3.59 2.70 22.34
CA ILE A 229 2.15 2.63 22.14
C ILE A 229 1.47 2.78 23.51
N SER A 230 1.26 4.03 23.96
CA SER A 230 0.43 4.30 25.13
C SER A 230 -1.00 3.81 24.87
N TYR A 231 -1.46 2.90 25.70
CA TYR A 231 -2.82 2.36 25.75
C TYR A 231 -3.82 3.39 26.25
#